data_044c366daff28de703a587dc12615d26
#
_entry.id   044c366daff28de703a587dc12615d26
#
_cell.length_a   1.000
_cell.length_b   1.000
_cell.length_c   1.000
_cell.angle_alpha   90.00
_cell.angle_beta   90.00
_cell.angle_gamma   90.00
#
_symmetry.space_group_name_H-M   'P 1'
#
loop_
_entity.id
_entity.type
_entity.pdbx_description
1 polymer ?
#
loop_
_entity_poly.entity_id
_entity_poly.type
_entity_poly.pdbx_seq_one_letter_code
_entity_poly.pdbx_strand_id
1 'polypeptide(L)'
;MNRESVLTIVEASLSRPTGTPNTSDLPRDKFIEQEKAKLRASLIEPIQVQAYPSEWATEQCGLADKTYDFVAVASEGDSGTYWLLLDPATNDFYKAWRGVDAGEKMYLLGYHSDDALTEWRG
;
A
#
# COMPACT_ATOMS: atom_id res chain seq x y z
N MET A 1 1.86 -7.34 14.93
CA MET A 1 2.17 -5.89 14.93
C MET A 1 0.92 -5.14 15.34
N ASN A 2 1.01 -4.24 16.32
CA ASN A 2 -0.15 -3.51 16.80
C ASN A 2 -0.33 -2.19 16.04
N ARG A 3 -1.45 -1.50 16.32
CA ARG A 3 -1.80 -0.25 15.64
C ARG A 3 -0.73 0.83 15.81
N GLU A 4 -0.19 0.99 17.01
CA GLU A 4 0.84 2.01 17.28
C GLU A 4 2.09 1.77 16.46
N SER A 5 2.55 0.53 16.37
CA SER A 5 3.72 0.17 15.57
C SER A 5 3.49 0.45 14.09
N VAL A 6 2.31 0.10 13.57
CA VAL A 6 1.94 0.36 12.18
C VAL A 6 1.88 1.86 11.90
N LEU A 7 1.22 2.63 12.75
CA LEU A 7 1.12 4.07 12.59
C LEU A 7 2.50 4.74 12.63
N THR A 8 3.39 4.28 13.51
CA THR A 8 4.75 4.79 13.59
C THR A 8 5.49 4.56 12.27
N ILE A 9 5.37 3.37 11.68
CA ILE A 9 6.02 3.04 10.41
C ILE A 9 5.43 3.88 9.26
N VAL A 10 4.12 4.00 9.19
CA VAL A 10 3.44 4.81 8.16
C VAL A 10 3.86 6.28 8.28
N GLU A 11 3.79 6.86 9.47
CA GLU A 11 4.14 8.27 9.68
C GLU A 11 5.62 8.53 9.42
N ALA A 12 6.50 7.59 9.77
CA ALA A 12 7.92 7.70 9.44
C ALA A 12 8.13 7.74 7.92
N SER A 13 7.40 6.92 7.17
CA SER A 13 7.43 6.96 5.71
C SER A 13 6.93 8.30 5.18
N LEU A 14 5.80 8.80 5.70
CA LEU A 14 5.21 10.07 5.24
C LEU A 14 6.05 11.28 5.59
N SER A 15 6.93 11.19 6.58
CA SER A 15 7.82 12.28 6.97
C SER A 15 9.07 12.38 6.08
N ARG A 16 9.36 11.35 5.28
CA ARG A 16 10.49 11.37 4.34
C ARG A 16 10.04 11.94 2.99
N PRO A 17 10.98 12.45 2.16
CA PRO A 17 10.63 12.86 0.79
C PRO A 17 10.00 11.70 0.02
N THR A 18 8.94 12.00 -0.72
CA THR A 18 8.25 10.99 -1.53
C THR A 18 8.58 11.16 -3.01
N GLY A 19 8.62 10.04 -3.73
CA GLY A 19 8.76 10.02 -5.17
C GLY A 19 7.44 10.16 -5.94
N THR A 20 6.32 10.37 -5.23
CA THR A 20 5.00 10.48 -5.86
C THR A 20 4.96 11.63 -6.87
N PRO A 21 4.59 11.38 -8.15
CA PRO A 21 4.50 12.45 -9.14
C PRO A 21 3.29 13.35 -8.86
N ASN A 22 3.45 14.64 -9.14
CA ASN A 22 2.36 15.61 -9.03
C ASN A 22 1.51 15.53 -10.31
N THR A 23 0.32 14.99 -10.19
CA THR A 23 -0.64 14.87 -11.30
C THR A 23 -1.70 15.96 -11.30
N SER A 24 -1.53 16.99 -10.47
CA SER A 24 -2.47 18.10 -10.32
C SER A 24 -1.89 19.41 -10.83
N ASP A 25 -2.73 20.47 -10.82
CA ASP A 25 -2.31 21.83 -11.12
C ASP A 25 -1.77 22.56 -9.88
N LEU A 26 -1.79 21.91 -8.72
CA LEU A 26 -1.31 22.50 -7.47
C LEU A 26 0.22 22.49 -7.41
N PRO A 27 0.82 23.39 -6.63
CA PRO A 27 2.23 23.25 -6.26
C PRO A 27 2.48 21.90 -5.61
N ARG A 28 3.67 21.34 -5.84
CA ARG A 28 3.99 19.99 -5.39
C ARG A 28 3.75 19.78 -3.89
N ASP A 29 4.18 20.72 -3.06
CA ASP A 29 4.03 20.62 -1.60
C ASP A 29 2.55 20.53 -1.18
N LYS A 30 1.69 21.31 -1.80
CA LYS A 30 0.25 21.28 -1.52
C LYS A 30 -0.38 19.99 -2.00
N PHE A 31 -0.02 19.52 -3.19
CA PHE A 31 -0.49 18.26 -3.72
C PHE A 31 -0.11 17.10 -2.80
N ILE A 32 1.17 17.03 -2.40
CA ILE A 32 1.66 15.97 -1.54
C ILE A 32 0.94 15.99 -0.18
N GLU A 33 0.72 17.16 0.42
CA GLU A 33 -0.01 17.26 1.68
C GLU A 33 -1.47 16.78 1.54
N GLN A 34 -2.13 17.09 0.45
CA GLN A 34 -3.48 16.57 0.18
C GLN A 34 -3.49 15.05 0.06
N GLU A 35 -2.51 14.49 -0.66
CA GLU A 35 -2.44 13.04 -0.85
C GLU A 35 -2.11 12.30 0.44
N LYS A 36 -1.23 12.87 1.28
CA LYS A 36 -0.97 12.33 2.61
C LYS A 36 -2.23 12.33 3.47
N ALA A 37 -3.02 13.41 3.41
CA ALA A 37 -4.28 13.48 4.16
C ALA A 37 -5.28 12.41 3.69
N LYS A 38 -5.35 12.16 2.40
CA LYS A 38 -6.21 11.09 1.84
C LYS A 38 -5.76 9.71 2.33
N LEU A 39 -4.47 9.45 2.33
CA LEU A 39 -3.96 8.18 2.85
C LEU A 39 -4.27 8.03 4.33
N ARG A 40 -4.03 9.07 5.13
CA ARG A 40 -4.36 9.03 6.57
C ARG A 40 -5.84 8.75 6.82
N ALA A 41 -6.71 9.33 6.00
CA ALA A 41 -8.16 9.08 6.08
C ALA A 41 -8.55 7.66 5.69
N SER A 42 -7.70 6.96 4.96
CA SER A 42 -7.94 5.59 4.50
C SER A 42 -7.31 4.51 5.37
N LEU A 43 -6.58 4.91 6.43
CA LEU A 43 -5.98 3.95 7.36
C LEU A 43 -7.06 3.16 8.09
N ILE A 44 -6.80 1.87 8.26
CA ILE A 44 -7.72 0.94 8.95
C ILE A 44 -7.04 0.37 10.18
N GLU A 45 -7.81 -0.32 11.03
CA GLU A 45 -7.21 -1.16 12.06
C GLU A 45 -6.35 -2.22 11.39
N PRO A 46 -5.08 -2.37 11.77
CA PRO A 46 -4.19 -3.32 11.12
C PRO A 46 -4.72 -4.75 11.20
N ILE A 47 -4.72 -5.43 10.07
CA ILE A 47 -5.20 -6.81 9.96
C ILE A 47 -4.13 -7.65 9.27
N GLN A 48 -3.85 -8.83 9.82
CA GLN A 48 -2.98 -9.79 9.14
C GLN A 48 -3.72 -10.35 7.94
N VAL A 49 -3.07 -10.32 6.78
CA VAL A 49 -3.63 -10.84 5.53
C VAL A 49 -2.58 -11.62 4.77
N GLN A 50 -3.03 -12.47 3.87
CA GLN A 50 -2.18 -13.16 2.91
C GLN A 50 -2.47 -12.62 1.52
N ALA A 51 -1.42 -12.45 0.73
CA ALA A 51 -1.55 -11.98 -0.64
C ALA A 51 -0.73 -12.85 -1.58
N TYR A 52 -1.16 -12.88 -2.83
CA TYR A 52 -0.54 -13.68 -3.89
C TYR A 52 0.02 -12.73 -4.95
N PRO A 53 1.15 -13.05 -5.59
CA PRO A 53 1.60 -12.24 -6.71
C PRO A 53 0.62 -12.39 -7.87
N SER A 54 0.32 -11.28 -8.54
CA SER A 54 -0.38 -11.34 -9.81
C SER A 54 0.54 -11.95 -10.87
N GLU A 55 -0.03 -12.38 -11.98
CA GLU A 55 0.78 -12.89 -13.09
C GLU A 55 1.81 -11.88 -13.54
N TRP A 56 1.40 -10.60 -13.65
CA TRP A 56 2.28 -9.50 -14.01
C TRP A 56 3.39 -9.31 -12.97
N ALA A 57 3.06 -9.39 -11.68
CA ALA A 57 4.05 -9.26 -10.61
C ALA A 57 5.10 -10.37 -10.67
N THR A 58 4.70 -11.60 -10.97
CA THR A 58 5.62 -12.72 -11.12
C THR A 58 6.52 -12.53 -12.35
N GLU A 59 5.94 -12.17 -13.49
CA GLU A 59 6.66 -12.06 -14.76
C GLU A 59 7.54 -10.80 -14.84
N GLN A 60 7.03 -9.65 -14.41
CA GLN A 60 7.68 -8.35 -14.61
C GLN A 60 8.47 -7.84 -13.41
N CYS A 61 8.09 -8.23 -12.20
CA CYS A 61 8.75 -7.78 -10.98
C CYS A 61 9.55 -8.88 -10.29
N GLY A 62 9.53 -10.09 -10.81
CA GLY A 62 10.33 -11.20 -10.29
C GLY A 62 9.87 -11.72 -8.94
N LEU A 63 8.62 -11.46 -8.54
CA LEU A 63 8.09 -12.03 -7.30
C LEU A 63 7.88 -13.53 -7.44
N ALA A 64 8.38 -14.29 -6.48
CA ALA A 64 8.19 -15.73 -6.46
C ALA A 64 6.70 -16.06 -6.32
N ASP A 65 6.25 -17.08 -7.05
CA ASP A 65 4.86 -17.56 -7.02
C ASP A 65 4.60 -18.33 -5.72
N LYS A 66 4.33 -17.57 -4.65
CA LYS A 66 4.03 -18.11 -3.33
C LYS A 66 3.08 -17.15 -2.60
N THR A 67 2.55 -17.60 -1.47
CA THR A 67 1.76 -16.74 -0.58
C THR A 67 2.68 -15.90 0.28
N TYR A 68 2.34 -14.63 0.42
CA TYR A 68 3.08 -13.67 1.26
C TYR A 68 2.21 -13.23 2.43
N ASP A 69 2.81 -13.06 3.61
CA ASP A 69 2.16 -12.57 4.81
C ASP A 69 2.41 -11.08 4.98
N PHE A 70 1.34 -10.30 5.14
CA PHE A 70 1.38 -8.87 5.29
C PHE A 70 0.48 -8.38 6.40
N VAL A 71 0.63 -7.10 6.75
CA VAL A 71 -0.32 -6.36 7.57
C VAL A 71 -1.02 -5.36 6.67
N ALA A 72 -2.34 -5.45 6.54
CA ALA A 72 -3.12 -4.45 5.80
C ALA A 72 -3.23 -3.19 6.64
N VAL A 73 -2.85 -2.03 6.08
CA VAL A 73 -2.79 -0.76 6.82
C VAL A 73 -3.76 0.28 6.29
N ALA A 74 -4.20 0.18 5.03
CA ALA A 74 -5.16 1.09 4.44
C ALA A 74 -5.99 0.36 3.38
N SER A 75 -7.24 0.82 3.18
CA SER A 75 -8.07 0.34 2.09
C SER A 75 -8.78 1.49 1.42
N GLU A 76 -8.94 1.41 0.10
CA GLU A 76 -9.57 2.46 -0.69
C GLU A 76 -11.07 2.26 -0.73
N GLY A 77 -11.80 3.25 -0.18
CA GLY A 77 -13.24 3.35 -0.27
C GLY A 77 -14.02 2.20 0.35
N ASP A 78 -15.32 2.25 0.18
CA ASP A 78 -16.24 1.22 0.71
C ASP A 78 -16.17 -0.08 -0.09
N SER A 79 -15.65 -0.04 -1.31
CA SER A 79 -15.53 -1.23 -2.16
C SER A 79 -14.45 -2.20 -1.67
N GLY A 80 -13.44 -1.69 -0.95
CA GLY A 80 -12.32 -2.51 -0.51
C GLY A 80 -11.53 -3.12 -1.67
N THR A 81 -11.46 -2.45 -2.82
CA THR A 81 -10.81 -2.97 -4.02
C THR A 81 -9.30 -2.88 -3.93
N TYR A 82 -8.77 -1.71 -3.53
CA TYR A 82 -7.34 -1.50 -3.39
C TYR A 82 -6.94 -1.40 -1.93
N TRP A 83 -5.78 -1.99 -1.61
CA TRP A 83 -5.27 -2.07 -0.25
C TRP A 83 -3.81 -1.69 -0.24
N LEU A 84 -3.37 -1.04 0.84
CA LEU A 84 -1.95 -0.85 1.12
C LEU A 84 -1.53 -1.87 2.16
N LEU A 85 -0.53 -2.66 1.83
CA LEU A 85 -0.01 -3.72 2.69
C LEU A 85 1.40 -3.36 3.16
N LEU A 86 1.72 -3.71 4.39
CA LEU A 86 3.05 -3.55 4.98
C LEU A 86 3.67 -4.91 5.19
N ASP A 87 4.89 -5.10 4.69
CA ASP A 87 5.70 -6.27 5.01
C ASP A 87 6.44 -6.00 6.32
N PRO A 88 6.09 -6.68 7.41
CA PRO A 88 6.70 -6.40 8.71
C PRO A 88 8.18 -6.81 8.78
N ALA A 89 8.66 -7.65 7.87
CA ALA A 89 10.06 -8.07 7.85
C ALA A 89 10.98 -7.00 7.26
N THR A 90 10.50 -6.20 6.31
CA THR A 90 11.30 -5.22 5.58
C THR A 90 10.85 -3.78 5.77
N ASN A 91 9.63 -3.58 6.27
CA ASN A 91 8.92 -2.29 6.34
C ASN A 91 8.66 -1.68 4.95
N ASP A 92 8.65 -2.51 3.93
CA ASP A 92 8.22 -2.08 2.60
C ASP A 92 6.70 -2.13 2.47
N PHE A 93 6.17 -1.23 1.67
CA PHE A 93 4.75 -1.16 1.35
C PHE A 93 4.50 -1.75 -0.03
N TYR A 94 3.36 -2.44 -0.15
CA TYR A 94 2.90 -3.05 -1.39
C TYR A 94 1.47 -2.61 -1.65
N LYS A 95 1.12 -2.34 -2.89
CA LYS A 95 -0.27 -2.16 -3.28
C LYS A 95 -0.86 -3.50 -3.69
N ALA A 96 -2.05 -3.79 -3.19
CA ALA A 96 -2.76 -5.01 -3.51
C ALA A 96 -4.15 -4.70 -4.04
N TRP A 97 -4.69 -5.65 -4.78
CA TRP A 97 -6.02 -5.59 -5.36
C TRP A 97 -6.82 -6.81 -4.92
N ARG A 98 -8.08 -6.58 -4.56
CA ARG A 98 -9.02 -7.66 -4.24
C ARG A 98 -10.28 -7.47 -5.07
N GLY A 99 -10.46 -8.31 -6.09
CA GLY A 99 -11.62 -8.26 -6.96
C GLY A 99 -12.81 -8.99 -6.37
N VAL A 100 -13.99 -8.54 -6.73
CA VAL A 100 -15.25 -9.19 -6.31
C VAL A 100 -15.30 -10.64 -6.77
N ASP A 101 -14.85 -10.90 -7.99
CA ASP A 101 -14.87 -12.24 -8.59
C ASP A 101 -13.74 -13.14 -8.06
N ALA A 102 -12.74 -12.56 -7.42
CA ALA A 102 -11.62 -13.31 -6.85
C ALA A 102 -11.91 -13.78 -5.41
N GLY A 103 -13.10 -13.51 -4.89
CA GLY A 103 -13.44 -13.83 -3.52
C GLY A 103 -12.64 -12.97 -2.54
N GLU A 104 -12.07 -13.62 -1.51
CA GLU A 104 -11.30 -12.92 -0.48
C GLU A 104 -9.80 -12.84 -0.80
N LYS A 105 -9.37 -13.30 -1.96
CA LYS A 105 -7.95 -13.29 -2.31
C LYS A 105 -7.49 -11.90 -2.70
N MET A 106 -6.34 -11.51 -2.16
CA MET A 106 -5.64 -10.29 -2.54
C MET A 106 -4.48 -10.63 -3.47
N TYR A 107 -4.30 -9.81 -4.50
CA TYR A 107 -3.23 -9.96 -5.46
C TYR A 107 -2.32 -8.74 -5.41
N LEU A 108 -1.00 -9.00 -5.34
CA LEU A 108 0.00 -7.94 -5.37
C LEU A 108 0.12 -7.39 -6.78
N LEU A 109 0.20 -6.06 -6.92
CA LEU A 109 0.42 -5.42 -8.20
C LEU A 109 1.87 -5.52 -8.66
N GLY A 110 2.81 -5.65 -7.71
CA GLY A 110 4.18 -6.04 -8.02
C GLY A 110 5.25 -5.09 -7.50
N TYR A 111 5.04 -3.80 -7.56
CA TYR A 111 6.02 -2.84 -7.05
C TYR A 111 5.90 -2.70 -5.55
N HIS A 112 7.04 -2.41 -4.91
CA HIS A 112 7.08 -2.16 -3.48
C HIS A 112 8.24 -1.23 -3.14
N SER A 113 8.09 -0.48 -2.06
CA SER A 113 9.12 0.39 -1.52
C SER A 113 8.78 0.80 -0.09
N ASP A 114 9.67 1.52 0.55
CA ASP A 114 9.40 2.11 1.86
C ASP A 114 8.62 3.43 1.79
N ASP A 115 8.23 3.86 0.59
CA ASP A 115 7.46 5.08 0.35
C ASP A 115 5.96 4.72 0.29
N ALA A 116 5.28 4.84 1.43
CA ALA A 116 3.88 4.47 1.56
C ALA A 116 2.99 5.23 0.58
N LEU A 117 3.24 6.52 0.38
CA LEU A 117 2.41 7.34 -0.50
C LEU A 117 2.55 6.93 -1.96
N THR A 118 3.78 6.66 -2.41
CA THR A 118 4.02 6.19 -3.78
C THR A 118 3.32 4.87 -4.04
N GLU A 119 3.42 3.91 -3.12
CA GLU A 119 2.76 2.61 -3.30
C GLU A 119 1.25 2.71 -3.20
N TRP A 120 0.72 3.59 -2.33
CA TRP A 120 -0.72 3.82 -2.22
C TRP A 120 -1.31 4.40 -3.50
N ARG A 121 -0.60 5.32 -4.11
CA ARG A 121 -1.07 5.98 -5.34
C ARG A 121 -0.72 5.23 -6.62
N GLY A 122 0.33 4.44 -6.58
CA GLY A 122 0.78 3.66 -7.71
C GLY A 122 -0.20 2.59 -8.15
#